data_91873ac751a38346b1b0a2cd66b2ec30
#
_entry.id   91873ac751a38346b1b0a2cd66b2ec30
#
_cell.length_a   1.000
_cell.length_b   1.000
_cell.length_c   1.000
_cell.angle_alpha   90.00
_cell.angle_beta   90.00
_cell.angle_gamma   90.00
#
_symmetry.space_group_name_H-M   'P 1'
#
loop_
_entity.id
_entity.type
_entity.pdbx_description
1 polymer ?
#
loop_
_entity_poly.entity_id
_entity_poly.type
_entity_poly.pdbx_seq_one_letter_code
_entity_poly.pdbx_strand_id
1 'polypeptide(L)'
;MPAVDNPAQVADSPKQRLRLRRFLFASAFSVLYLVVLGVFYTQGMIDRKTLAQAFGLVALLIVGFSAVFRSGLNLRFPDPSLTGGQLLTSVFTMLYVVYRAPDTRLAFASFFFVALMFGMLRHTARKLAVLGGVSLLAFALVIGLRYFNHHDAEIVRLDLLQLVVIASTLPWFLFIGSHVKRLQRGLNEVSVRLEDIEERARRDDLTGFYNRRTLLVAMEEAKQRADAVREPLSLCVIDLDLFKRYNDEFDHLTGDQVLRAFARSVQEGLRSTDVFGRYGGEEFVQICRHTTLAGAIADAERLRARIGALDVPLPRSIGKLTVSIGVAQYKPGEQIIDTFARADEALYRAKQRGRNRVECEAPATLPRREGRQAVEIKRSAAS
;
A
#
# COMPACT_ATOMS: atom_id res chain seq x y z
N MET A 1 13.09 -4.29 -27.21
CA MET A 1 13.17 -5.49 -26.37
C MET A 1 13.86 -5.09 -25.07
N PRO A 2 13.20 -5.12 -23.91
CA PRO A 2 13.89 -4.87 -22.65
C PRO A 2 14.80 -6.06 -22.34
N ALA A 3 15.98 -5.75 -21.81
CA ALA A 3 17.01 -6.70 -21.44
C ALA A 3 16.46 -7.81 -20.55
N VAL A 4 16.77 -9.06 -20.91
CA VAL A 4 16.44 -10.24 -20.11
C VAL A 4 17.23 -10.13 -18.80
N ASP A 5 16.56 -9.74 -17.72
CA ASP A 5 17.11 -9.76 -16.37
C ASP A 5 17.67 -11.15 -16.08
N ASN A 6 18.88 -11.17 -15.53
CA ASN A 6 19.61 -12.38 -15.17
C ASN A 6 18.70 -13.30 -14.34
N PRO A 7 18.43 -14.54 -14.76
CA PRO A 7 17.50 -15.46 -14.08
C PRO A 7 17.81 -15.67 -12.59
N ALA A 8 19.07 -15.50 -12.17
CA ALA A 8 19.49 -15.59 -10.77
C ALA A 8 18.98 -14.38 -9.93
N GLN A 9 18.91 -13.17 -10.48
CA GLN A 9 18.39 -11.99 -9.79
C GLN A 9 16.86 -12.01 -9.68
N VAL A 10 16.19 -12.60 -10.67
CA VAL A 10 14.72 -12.72 -10.67
C VAL A 10 14.26 -13.80 -9.69
N ALA A 11 15.04 -14.88 -9.51
CA ALA A 11 14.74 -15.93 -8.52
C ALA A 11 14.78 -15.42 -7.07
N ASP A 12 15.55 -14.38 -6.78
CA ASP A 12 15.72 -13.83 -5.43
C ASP A 12 14.79 -12.63 -5.12
N SER A 13 13.88 -12.32 -6.02
CA SER A 13 12.95 -11.20 -5.85
C SER A 13 12.01 -11.41 -4.63
N PRO A 14 11.61 -10.35 -3.91
CA PRO A 14 10.67 -10.44 -2.78
C PRO A 14 9.34 -11.15 -3.15
N LYS A 15 8.87 -10.94 -4.39
CA LYS A 15 7.66 -11.60 -4.91
C LYS A 15 7.85 -13.10 -5.06
N GLN A 16 9.03 -13.56 -5.49
CA GLN A 16 9.32 -14.98 -5.67
C GLN A 16 9.49 -15.69 -4.31
N ARG A 17 10.18 -15.07 -3.36
CA ARG A 17 10.27 -15.56 -1.97
C ARG A 17 8.88 -15.70 -1.33
N LEU A 18 7.98 -14.76 -1.58
CA LEU A 18 6.61 -14.84 -1.09
C LEU A 18 5.83 -16.01 -1.73
N ARG A 19 6.02 -16.27 -3.04
CA ARG A 19 5.41 -17.44 -3.71
C ARG A 19 5.90 -18.75 -3.12
N LEU A 20 7.21 -18.88 -2.92
CA LEU A 20 7.80 -20.06 -2.31
C LEU A 20 7.29 -20.29 -0.88
N ARG A 21 7.26 -19.24 -0.03
CA ARG A 21 6.71 -19.33 1.32
C ARG A 21 5.26 -19.81 1.33
N ARG A 22 4.44 -19.29 0.42
CA ARG A 22 3.04 -19.68 0.29
C ARG A 22 2.88 -21.12 -0.19
N PHE A 23 3.74 -21.56 -1.10
CA PHE A 23 3.78 -22.96 -1.52
C PHE A 23 4.16 -23.89 -0.36
N LEU A 24 5.22 -23.57 0.40
CA LEU A 24 5.64 -24.37 1.56
C LEU A 24 4.53 -24.43 2.63
N PHE A 25 3.81 -23.32 2.85
CA PHE A 25 2.65 -23.34 3.75
C PHE A 25 1.53 -24.25 3.23
N ALA A 26 1.20 -24.20 1.94
CA ALA A 26 0.23 -25.10 1.33
C ALA A 26 0.69 -26.57 1.39
N SER A 27 2.00 -26.83 1.27
CA SER A 27 2.57 -28.19 1.39
C SER A 27 2.41 -28.80 2.78
N ALA A 28 2.23 -27.99 3.83
CA ALA A 28 1.94 -28.48 5.18
C ALA A 28 0.65 -29.32 5.22
N PHE A 29 -0.34 -29.01 4.37
CA PHE A 29 -1.56 -29.82 4.26
C PHE A 29 -1.30 -31.18 3.61
N SER A 30 -0.37 -31.26 2.66
CA SER A 30 0.04 -32.54 2.09
C SER A 30 0.78 -33.40 3.12
N VAL A 31 1.57 -32.77 3.99
CA VAL A 31 2.22 -33.45 5.12
C VAL A 31 1.18 -33.92 6.12
N LEU A 32 0.18 -33.10 6.46
CA LEU A 32 -0.93 -33.50 7.35
C LEU A 32 -1.71 -34.68 6.76
N TYR A 33 -1.94 -34.69 5.44
CA TYR A 33 -2.55 -35.82 4.76
C TYR A 33 -1.75 -37.11 4.99
N LEU A 34 -0.42 -37.11 4.88
CA LEU A 34 0.45 -38.22 5.15
C LEU A 34 0.36 -38.71 6.62
N VAL A 35 0.24 -37.77 7.58
CA VAL A 35 0.03 -38.13 8.99
C VAL A 35 -1.28 -38.88 9.17
N VAL A 36 -2.35 -38.41 8.52
CA VAL A 36 -3.65 -39.08 8.55
C VAL A 36 -3.56 -40.47 7.92
N LEU A 37 -2.86 -40.61 6.78
CA LEU A 37 -2.62 -41.96 6.18
C LEU A 37 -1.81 -42.87 7.11
N GLY A 38 -0.87 -42.32 7.90
CA GLY A 38 -0.15 -43.06 8.93
C GLY A 38 -1.10 -43.65 9.99
N VAL A 39 -2.15 -42.90 10.38
CA VAL A 39 -3.18 -43.43 11.30
C VAL A 39 -3.96 -44.58 10.64
N PHE A 40 -4.36 -44.46 9.37
CA PHE A 40 -5.03 -45.52 8.65
C PHE A 40 -4.15 -46.81 8.53
N TYR A 41 -2.83 -46.58 8.36
CA TYR A 41 -1.87 -47.69 8.36
C TYR A 41 -1.82 -48.42 9.72
N THR A 42 -1.81 -47.70 10.85
CA THR A 42 -1.81 -48.32 12.18
C THR A 42 -3.10 -49.11 12.47
N GLN A 43 -4.20 -48.79 11.79
CA GLN A 43 -5.47 -49.50 11.86
C GLN A 43 -5.57 -50.68 10.86
N GLY A 44 -4.50 -50.92 10.08
CA GLY A 44 -4.49 -51.99 9.08
C GLY A 44 -5.28 -51.73 7.80
N MET A 45 -5.74 -50.48 7.60
CA MET A 45 -6.55 -50.10 6.44
C MET A 45 -5.71 -49.76 5.19
N ILE A 46 -4.41 -49.61 5.33
CA ILE A 46 -3.46 -49.32 4.24
C ILE A 46 -2.26 -50.24 4.37
N ASP A 47 -1.83 -50.82 3.26
CA ASP A 47 -0.60 -51.62 3.20
C ASP A 47 0.66 -50.72 3.19
N ARG A 48 1.78 -51.25 3.68
CA ARG A 48 3.08 -50.55 3.77
C ARG A 48 3.55 -50.03 2.43
N LYS A 49 3.29 -50.75 1.33
CA LYS A 49 3.69 -50.36 -0.03
C LYS A 49 2.94 -49.11 -0.49
N THR A 50 1.62 -49.09 -0.31
CA THR A 50 0.78 -47.94 -0.66
C THR A 50 1.14 -46.71 0.17
N LEU A 51 1.37 -46.87 1.48
CA LEU A 51 1.83 -45.77 2.34
C LEU A 51 3.17 -45.22 1.86
N ALA A 52 4.17 -46.06 1.59
CA ALA A 52 5.48 -45.65 1.11
C ALA A 52 5.39 -44.93 -0.25
N GLN A 53 4.52 -45.37 -1.15
CA GLN A 53 4.27 -44.72 -2.44
C GLN A 53 3.62 -43.37 -2.26
N ALA A 54 2.67 -43.21 -1.34
CA ALA A 54 2.06 -41.92 -1.02
C ALA A 54 3.12 -40.91 -0.50
N PHE A 55 3.99 -41.34 0.41
CA PHE A 55 5.12 -40.56 0.89
C PHE A 55 6.06 -40.13 -0.24
N GLY A 56 6.43 -41.06 -1.11
CA GLY A 56 7.28 -40.79 -2.27
C GLY A 56 6.67 -39.80 -3.23
N LEU A 57 5.38 -39.93 -3.55
CA LEU A 57 4.67 -39.00 -4.42
C LEU A 57 4.60 -37.57 -3.83
N VAL A 58 4.21 -37.46 -2.56
CA VAL A 58 4.15 -36.16 -1.88
C VAL A 58 5.53 -35.50 -1.80
N ALA A 59 6.57 -36.28 -1.44
CA ALA A 59 7.94 -35.77 -1.42
C ALA A 59 8.40 -35.30 -2.81
N LEU A 60 8.13 -36.07 -3.85
CA LEU A 60 8.43 -35.71 -5.24
C LEU A 60 7.74 -34.39 -5.63
N LEU A 61 6.46 -34.21 -5.27
CA LEU A 61 5.73 -32.97 -5.56
C LEU A 61 6.32 -31.78 -4.82
N ILE A 62 6.63 -31.92 -3.53
CA ILE A 62 7.22 -30.83 -2.73
C ILE A 62 8.59 -30.44 -3.27
N VAL A 63 9.45 -31.41 -3.56
CA VAL A 63 10.80 -31.16 -4.11
C VAL A 63 10.69 -30.58 -5.52
N GLY A 64 9.86 -31.17 -6.39
CA GLY A 64 9.69 -30.74 -7.77
C GLY A 64 9.19 -29.29 -7.87
N PHE A 65 8.10 -28.94 -7.18
CA PHE A 65 7.60 -27.55 -7.17
C PHE A 65 8.60 -26.59 -6.50
N SER A 66 9.29 -27.01 -5.43
CA SER A 66 10.34 -26.18 -4.81
C SER A 66 11.47 -25.89 -5.79
N ALA A 67 11.92 -26.86 -6.58
CA ALA A 67 12.91 -26.71 -7.61
C ALA A 67 12.43 -25.74 -8.71
N VAL A 68 11.19 -25.87 -9.18
CA VAL A 68 10.58 -24.98 -10.18
C VAL A 68 10.48 -23.55 -9.66
N PHE A 69 10.17 -23.32 -8.39
CA PHE A 69 10.15 -21.97 -7.80
C PHE A 69 11.56 -21.40 -7.62
N ARG A 70 12.52 -22.21 -7.18
CA ARG A 70 13.92 -21.76 -6.99
C ARG A 70 14.63 -21.47 -8.31
N SER A 71 14.36 -22.25 -9.36
CA SER A 71 14.92 -22.03 -10.71
C SER A 71 14.27 -20.87 -11.47
N GLY A 72 13.14 -20.34 -10.98
CA GLY A 72 12.38 -19.30 -11.68
C GLY A 72 11.58 -19.80 -12.89
N LEU A 73 11.57 -21.12 -13.17
CA LEU A 73 10.81 -21.72 -14.27
C LEU A 73 9.32 -21.43 -14.20
N ASN A 74 8.78 -21.27 -12.97
CA ASN A 74 7.39 -20.90 -12.75
C ASN A 74 6.99 -19.57 -13.42
N LEU A 75 7.94 -18.68 -13.69
CA LEU A 75 7.67 -17.37 -14.31
C LEU A 75 7.34 -17.47 -15.81
N ARG A 76 7.60 -18.61 -16.43
CA ARG A 76 7.23 -18.89 -17.82
C ARG A 76 5.77 -19.28 -18.00
N PHE A 77 5.05 -19.58 -16.90
CA PHE A 77 3.66 -19.97 -16.94
C PHE A 77 2.73 -18.76 -16.79
N PRO A 78 1.52 -18.79 -17.41
CA PRO A 78 0.52 -17.74 -17.25
C PRO A 78 0.10 -17.47 -15.81
N ASP A 79 0.16 -18.52 -14.96
CA ASP A 79 0.02 -18.41 -13.50
C ASP A 79 1.35 -18.76 -12.83
N PRO A 80 2.21 -17.79 -12.52
CA PRO A 80 3.48 -18.05 -11.85
C PRO A 80 3.38 -18.63 -10.44
N SER A 81 2.19 -18.67 -9.84
CA SER A 81 1.95 -19.33 -8.54
C SER A 81 1.79 -20.83 -8.66
N LEU A 82 1.51 -21.34 -9.87
CA LEU A 82 1.25 -22.76 -10.19
C LEU A 82 0.19 -23.40 -9.29
N THR A 83 -0.70 -22.61 -8.69
CA THR A 83 -1.67 -23.09 -7.70
C THR A 83 -2.62 -24.15 -8.28
N GLY A 84 -3.04 -23.97 -9.54
CA GLY A 84 -3.88 -24.96 -10.24
C GLY A 84 -3.17 -26.31 -10.44
N GLY A 85 -1.89 -26.27 -10.85
CA GLY A 85 -1.06 -27.47 -10.99
C GLY A 85 -0.83 -28.20 -9.66
N GLN A 86 -0.53 -27.45 -8.59
CA GLN A 86 -0.38 -27.99 -7.25
C GLN A 86 -1.66 -28.67 -6.76
N LEU A 87 -2.83 -28.04 -6.98
CA LEU A 87 -4.12 -28.60 -6.61
C LEU A 87 -4.40 -29.90 -7.35
N LEU A 88 -4.25 -29.92 -8.66
CA LEU A 88 -4.48 -31.13 -9.47
C LEU A 88 -3.55 -32.28 -9.08
N THR A 89 -2.25 -32.02 -8.96
CA THR A 89 -1.29 -33.06 -8.59
C THR A 89 -1.54 -33.61 -7.20
N SER A 90 -1.97 -32.79 -6.24
CA SER A 90 -2.38 -33.25 -4.91
C SER A 90 -3.64 -34.12 -4.98
N VAL A 91 -4.65 -33.73 -5.76
CA VAL A 91 -5.87 -34.51 -5.96
C VAL A 91 -5.56 -35.86 -6.62
N PHE A 92 -4.73 -35.87 -7.66
CA PHE A 92 -4.33 -37.15 -8.31
C PHE A 92 -3.57 -38.08 -7.37
N THR A 93 -2.71 -37.51 -6.52
CA THR A 93 -2.03 -38.33 -5.45
C THR A 93 -3.04 -38.95 -4.49
N MET A 94 -4.03 -38.16 -4.05
CA MET A 94 -5.08 -38.66 -3.16
C MET A 94 -5.94 -39.70 -3.85
N LEU A 95 -6.32 -39.52 -5.11
CA LEU A 95 -7.09 -40.50 -5.90
C LEU A 95 -6.32 -41.81 -6.11
N TYR A 96 -5.00 -41.73 -6.32
CA TYR A 96 -4.16 -42.92 -6.37
C TYR A 96 -4.23 -43.72 -5.06
N VAL A 97 -4.16 -43.05 -3.90
CA VAL A 97 -4.29 -43.68 -2.61
C VAL A 97 -5.66 -44.33 -2.41
N VAL A 98 -6.74 -43.61 -2.76
CA VAL A 98 -8.12 -44.12 -2.69
C VAL A 98 -8.28 -45.38 -3.59
N TYR A 99 -7.69 -45.34 -4.80
CA TYR A 99 -7.73 -46.51 -5.70
C TYR A 99 -7.08 -47.76 -5.05
N ARG A 100 -5.93 -47.59 -4.37
CA ARG A 100 -5.18 -48.67 -3.71
C ARG A 100 -5.77 -49.10 -2.38
N ALA A 101 -6.35 -48.16 -1.62
CA ALA A 101 -6.90 -48.37 -0.28
C ALA A 101 -8.26 -47.65 -0.17
N PRO A 102 -9.37 -48.34 -0.50
CA PRO A 102 -10.72 -47.73 -0.54
C PRO A 102 -11.16 -47.09 0.77
N ASP A 103 -10.72 -47.66 1.90
CA ASP A 103 -11.08 -47.17 3.24
C ASP A 103 -10.61 -45.76 3.54
N THR A 104 -9.65 -45.22 2.74
CA THR A 104 -9.16 -43.85 2.83
C THR A 104 -10.08 -42.81 2.17
N ARG A 105 -11.23 -43.21 1.63
CA ARG A 105 -12.19 -42.31 0.95
C ARG A 105 -12.65 -41.12 1.79
N LEU A 106 -12.79 -41.32 3.10
CA LEU A 106 -13.16 -40.22 4.02
C LEU A 106 -12.04 -39.17 4.13
N ALA A 107 -10.79 -39.62 4.22
CA ALA A 107 -9.64 -38.72 4.19
C ALA A 107 -9.58 -37.96 2.87
N PHE A 108 -9.80 -38.61 1.72
CA PHE A 108 -9.87 -37.97 0.42
C PHE A 108 -10.90 -36.85 0.41
N ALA A 109 -12.14 -37.06 0.83
CA ALA A 109 -13.19 -36.05 0.81
C ALA A 109 -12.79 -34.82 1.64
N SER A 110 -12.29 -35.03 2.85
CA SER A 110 -11.89 -33.95 3.76
C SER A 110 -10.78 -33.07 3.16
N PHE A 111 -9.72 -33.69 2.63
CA PHE A 111 -8.59 -32.98 2.05
C PHE A 111 -8.92 -32.37 0.69
N PHE A 112 -9.83 -32.96 -0.08
CA PHE A 112 -10.34 -32.36 -1.31
C PHE A 112 -11.07 -31.04 -1.04
N PHE A 113 -11.91 -30.96 -0.01
CA PHE A 113 -12.56 -29.70 0.38
C PHE A 113 -11.57 -28.65 0.82
N VAL A 114 -10.54 -29.01 1.58
CA VAL A 114 -9.45 -28.09 1.93
C VAL A 114 -8.74 -27.57 0.68
N ALA A 115 -8.43 -28.45 -0.28
CA ALA A 115 -7.81 -28.06 -1.54
C ALA A 115 -8.69 -27.09 -2.34
N LEU A 116 -10.01 -27.32 -2.42
CA LEU A 116 -10.97 -26.41 -3.04
C LEU A 116 -11.04 -25.06 -2.33
N MET A 117 -10.97 -25.04 -0.99
CA MET A 117 -10.96 -23.79 -0.22
C MET A 117 -9.73 -22.93 -0.56
N PHE A 118 -8.54 -23.53 -0.65
CA PHE A 118 -7.35 -22.83 -1.13
C PHE A 118 -7.49 -22.34 -2.58
N GLY A 119 -8.06 -23.16 -3.44
CA GLY A 119 -8.35 -22.80 -4.83
C GLY A 119 -9.32 -21.61 -4.93
N MET A 120 -10.33 -21.56 -4.09
CA MET A 120 -11.35 -20.50 -4.02
C MET A 120 -10.73 -19.12 -3.75
N LEU A 121 -9.75 -19.05 -2.84
CA LEU A 121 -9.07 -17.80 -2.50
C LEU A 121 -8.21 -17.24 -3.66
N ARG A 122 -7.74 -18.12 -4.56
CA ARG A 122 -6.77 -17.77 -5.60
C ARG A 122 -7.37 -17.69 -7.01
N HIS A 123 -8.24 -18.62 -7.36
CA HIS A 123 -8.75 -18.77 -8.72
C HIS A 123 -10.10 -18.08 -8.90
N THR A 124 -10.39 -17.69 -10.14
CA THR A 124 -11.75 -17.26 -10.51
C THR A 124 -12.73 -18.44 -10.39
N ALA A 125 -14.02 -18.17 -10.21
CA ALA A 125 -15.04 -19.21 -10.14
C ALA A 125 -14.99 -20.15 -11.36
N ARG A 126 -14.75 -19.61 -12.57
CA ARG A 126 -14.60 -20.40 -13.80
C ARG A 126 -13.40 -21.37 -13.73
N LYS A 127 -12.22 -20.90 -13.29
CA LYS A 127 -11.05 -21.77 -13.13
C LYS A 127 -11.26 -22.82 -12.05
N LEU A 128 -11.90 -22.45 -10.94
CA LEU A 128 -12.22 -23.38 -9.88
C LEU A 128 -13.23 -24.45 -10.33
N ALA A 129 -14.24 -24.07 -11.11
CA ALA A 129 -15.20 -25.00 -11.71
C ALA A 129 -14.51 -26.01 -12.64
N VAL A 130 -13.58 -25.55 -13.48
CA VAL A 130 -12.80 -26.46 -14.36
C VAL A 130 -11.93 -27.40 -13.53
N LEU A 131 -11.20 -26.90 -12.53
CA LEU A 131 -10.34 -27.73 -11.67
C LEU A 131 -11.17 -28.76 -10.87
N GLY A 132 -12.30 -28.34 -10.31
CA GLY A 132 -13.24 -29.22 -9.61
C GLY A 132 -13.85 -30.26 -10.53
N GLY A 133 -14.28 -29.86 -11.73
CA GLY A 133 -14.82 -30.75 -12.75
C GLY A 133 -13.82 -31.82 -13.21
N VAL A 134 -12.56 -31.42 -13.48
CA VAL A 134 -11.48 -32.36 -13.82
C VAL A 134 -11.24 -33.33 -12.67
N SER A 135 -11.27 -32.87 -11.42
CA SER A 135 -11.09 -33.73 -10.24
C SER A 135 -12.22 -34.72 -10.07
N LEU A 136 -13.48 -34.31 -10.32
CA LEU A 136 -14.65 -35.21 -10.27
C LEU A 136 -14.60 -36.25 -11.39
N LEU A 137 -14.22 -35.86 -12.61
CA LEU A 137 -14.03 -36.78 -13.73
C LEU A 137 -12.93 -37.80 -13.45
N ALA A 138 -11.82 -37.36 -12.86
CA ALA A 138 -10.74 -38.27 -12.46
C ALA A 138 -11.21 -39.24 -11.36
N PHE A 139 -12.03 -38.79 -10.42
CA PHE A 139 -12.60 -39.68 -9.41
C PHE A 139 -13.59 -40.69 -10.03
N ALA A 140 -14.47 -40.27 -10.93
CA ALA A 140 -15.36 -41.14 -11.67
C ALA A 140 -14.57 -42.20 -12.48
N LEU A 141 -13.43 -41.81 -13.08
CA LEU A 141 -12.55 -42.75 -13.77
C LEU A 141 -11.96 -43.78 -12.81
N VAL A 142 -11.53 -43.37 -11.62
CA VAL A 142 -11.04 -44.32 -10.56
C VAL A 142 -12.12 -45.32 -10.19
N ILE A 143 -13.38 -44.85 -10.04
CA ILE A 143 -14.53 -45.74 -9.76
C ILE A 143 -14.74 -46.75 -10.89
N GLY A 144 -14.72 -46.29 -12.14
CA GLY A 144 -14.84 -47.14 -13.32
C GLY A 144 -13.74 -48.20 -13.41
N LEU A 145 -12.46 -47.77 -13.25
CA LEU A 145 -11.33 -48.69 -13.24
C LEU A 145 -11.43 -49.76 -12.15
N ARG A 146 -11.93 -49.41 -10.97
CA ARG A 146 -12.15 -50.34 -9.89
C ARG A 146 -13.25 -51.32 -10.20
N TYR A 147 -14.37 -50.90 -10.75
CA TYR A 147 -15.46 -51.75 -11.17
C TYR A 147 -14.97 -52.81 -12.17
N PHE A 148 -14.19 -52.39 -13.18
CA PHE A 148 -13.68 -53.34 -14.18
C PHE A 148 -12.63 -54.32 -13.65
N ASN A 149 -11.76 -53.88 -12.70
CA ASN A 149 -10.64 -54.66 -12.24
C ASN A 149 -10.98 -55.61 -11.05
N HIS A 150 -11.90 -55.20 -10.15
CA HIS A 150 -12.15 -55.87 -8.89
C HIS A 150 -13.58 -56.42 -8.73
N HIS A 151 -14.55 -55.94 -9.52
CA HIS A 151 -15.97 -56.33 -9.50
C HIS A 151 -16.65 -56.22 -8.13
N ASP A 152 -16.10 -55.37 -7.22
CA ASP A 152 -16.64 -55.17 -5.87
C ASP A 152 -17.76 -54.13 -5.89
N ALA A 153 -19.00 -54.61 -6.00
CA ALA A 153 -20.18 -53.75 -6.15
C ALA A 153 -20.45 -52.88 -4.90
N GLU A 154 -20.07 -53.35 -3.70
CA GLU A 154 -20.33 -52.64 -2.45
C GLU A 154 -19.39 -51.39 -2.35
N ILE A 155 -18.10 -51.58 -2.61
CA ILE A 155 -17.12 -50.50 -2.61
C ILE A 155 -17.47 -49.47 -3.69
N VAL A 156 -17.82 -49.91 -4.91
CA VAL A 156 -18.21 -49.04 -6.01
C VAL A 156 -19.45 -48.22 -5.64
N ARG A 157 -20.46 -48.83 -4.98
CA ARG A 157 -21.66 -48.11 -4.51
C ARG A 157 -21.29 -46.98 -3.55
N LEU A 158 -20.39 -47.23 -2.59
CA LEU A 158 -19.95 -46.25 -1.61
C LEU A 158 -19.14 -45.10 -2.27
N ASP A 159 -18.26 -45.43 -3.21
CA ASP A 159 -17.50 -44.44 -4.00
C ASP A 159 -18.41 -43.57 -4.84
N LEU A 160 -19.48 -44.12 -5.47
CA LEU A 160 -20.50 -43.37 -6.22
C LEU A 160 -21.28 -42.42 -5.31
N LEU A 161 -21.70 -42.86 -4.12
CA LEU A 161 -22.35 -42.01 -3.12
C LEU A 161 -21.45 -40.87 -2.74
N GLN A 162 -20.16 -41.11 -2.51
CA GLN A 162 -19.19 -40.06 -2.20
C GLN A 162 -19.00 -39.09 -3.37
N LEU A 163 -18.94 -39.56 -4.62
CA LEU A 163 -18.87 -38.72 -5.80
C LEU A 163 -20.07 -37.77 -5.86
N VAL A 164 -21.28 -38.26 -5.58
CA VAL A 164 -22.50 -37.42 -5.56
C VAL A 164 -22.39 -36.36 -4.46
N VAL A 165 -21.94 -36.73 -3.27
CA VAL A 165 -21.76 -35.77 -2.16
C VAL A 165 -20.74 -34.70 -2.53
N ILE A 166 -19.59 -35.08 -3.07
CA ILE A 166 -18.56 -34.11 -3.47
C ILE A 166 -19.07 -33.22 -4.63
N ALA A 167 -19.75 -33.80 -5.62
CA ALA A 167 -20.30 -33.04 -6.74
C ALA A 167 -21.37 -32.04 -6.29
N SER A 168 -22.23 -32.40 -5.32
CA SER A 168 -23.26 -31.50 -4.78
C SER A 168 -22.70 -30.32 -3.99
N THR A 169 -21.49 -30.43 -3.42
CA THR A 169 -20.85 -29.35 -2.66
C THR A 169 -20.11 -28.35 -3.56
N LEU A 170 -19.68 -28.76 -4.76
CA LEU A 170 -18.91 -27.89 -5.67
C LEU A 170 -19.63 -26.57 -6.00
N PRO A 171 -20.93 -26.53 -6.32
CA PRO A 171 -21.66 -25.28 -6.57
C PRO A 171 -21.60 -24.30 -5.40
N TRP A 172 -21.66 -24.81 -4.16
CA TRP A 172 -21.55 -23.99 -2.95
C TRP A 172 -20.17 -23.35 -2.80
N PHE A 173 -19.10 -24.08 -3.09
CA PHE A 173 -17.75 -23.51 -3.11
C PHE A 173 -17.61 -22.41 -4.19
N LEU A 174 -18.19 -22.61 -5.36
CA LEU A 174 -18.21 -21.62 -6.43
C LEU A 174 -19.01 -20.38 -6.03
N PHE A 175 -20.17 -20.54 -5.41
CA PHE A 175 -21.01 -19.46 -4.91
C PHE A 175 -20.28 -18.66 -3.83
N ILE A 176 -19.80 -19.31 -2.78
CA ILE A 176 -19.07 -18.67 -1.68
C ILE A 176 -17.81 -17.94 -2.22
N GLY A 177 -17.03 -18.62 -3.08
CA GLY A 177 -15.83 -18.04 -3.67
C GLY A 177 -16.10 -16.79 -4.50
N SER A 178 -17.19 -16.80 -5.27
CA SER A 178 -17.61 -15.62 -6.01
C SER A 178 -18.06 -14.47 -5.10
N HIS A 179 -18.73 -14.80 -4.00
CA HIS A 179 -19.22 -13.83 -3.02
C HIS A 179 -18.06 -13.19 -2.25
N VAL A 180 -17.13 -13.99 -1.74
CA VAL A 180 -15.92 -13.52 -1.05
C VAL A 180 -15.10 -12.57 -1.94
N LYS A 181 -14.94 -12.91 -3.23
CA LYS A 181 -14.23 -12.04 -4.17
C LYS A 181 -14.95 -10.74 -4.46
N ARG A 182 -16.28 -10.75 -4.52
CA ARG A 182 -17.07 -9.50 -4.66
C ARG A 182 -16.87 -8.61 -3.43
N LEU A 183 -16.93 -9.19 -2.24
CA LEU A 183 -16.73 -8.46 -1.00
C LEU A 183 -15.32 -7.86 -0.92
N GLN A 184 -14.27 -8.63 -1.26
CA GLN A 184 -12.89 -8.13 -1.30
C GLN A 184 -12.72 -6.96 -2.28
N ARG A 185 -13.35 -7.02 -3.47
CA ARG A 185 -13.32 -5.91 -4.44
C ARG A 185 -14.01 -4.68 -3.87
N GLY A 186 -15.19 -4.84 -3.27
CA GLY A 186 -15.91 -3.73 -2.64
C GLY A 186 -15.10 -3.07 -1.53
N LEU A 187 -14.44 -3.86 -0.67
CA LEU A 187 -13.56 -3.32 0.37
C LEU A 187 -12.38 -2.54 -0.21
N ASN A 188 -11.73 -3.06 -1.26
CA ASN A 188 -10.62 -2.37 -1.92
C ASN A 188 -11.10 -1.05 -2.58
N GLU A 189 -12.26 -1.04 -3.21
CA GLU A 189 -12.83 0.18 -3.80
C GLU A 189 -13.13 1.24 -2.72
N VAL A 190 -13.67 0.82 -1.58
CA VAL A 190 -13.92 1.72 -0.44
C VAL A 190 -12.60 2.26 0.11
N SER A 191 -11.58 1.41 0.29
CA SER A 191 -10.25 1.85 0.76
C SER A 191 -9.63 2.91 -0.16
N VAL A 192 -9.66 2.67 -1.48
CA VAL A 192 -9.13 3.64 -2.46
C VAL A 192 -9.89 4.96 -2.43
N ARG A 193 -11.23 4.90 -2.28
CA ARG A 193 -12.05 6.12 -2.16
C ARG A 193 -11.76 6.89 -0.88
N LEU A 194 -11.56 6.18 0.24
CA LEU A 194 -11.19 6.81 1.50
C LEU A 194 -9.83 7.51 1.40
N GLU A 195 -8.83 6.88 0.80
CA GLU A 195 -7.52 7.49 0.55
C GLU A 195 -7.63 8.77 -0.31
N ASP A 196 -8.47 8.75 -1.37
CA ASP A 196 -8.70 9.94 -2.22
C ASP A 196 -9.40 11.06 -1.45
N ILE A 197 -10.42 10.72 -0.64
CA ILE A 197 -11.12 11.70 0.22
C ILE A 197 -10.17 12.30 1.27
N GLU A 198 -9.35 11.46 1.92
CA GLU A 198 -8.37 11.93 2.89
C GLU A 198 -7.32 12.84 2.25
N GLU A 199 -6.81 12.47 1.06
CA GLU A 199 -5.82 13.31 0.36
C GLU A 199 -6.43 14.67 -0.05
N ARG A 200 -7.68 14.71 -0.53
CA ARG A 200 -8.40 15.96 -0.79
C ARG A 200 -8.62 16.77 0.48
N ALA A 201 -9.02 16.12 1.58
CA ALA A 201 -9.20 16.80 2.86
C ALA A 201 -7.90 17.37 3.46
N ARG A 202 -6.72 16.95 2.96
CA ARG A 202 -5.41 17.46 3.37
C ARG A 202 -4.99 18.73 2.64
N ARG A 203 -5.60 19.03 1.51
CA ARG A 203 -5.18 20.16 0.64
C ARG A 203 -6.13 21.34 0.76
N ASP A 204 -5.63 22.51 0.39
CA ASP A 204 -6.40 23.73 0.17
C ASP A 204 -6.97 23.70 -1.25
N ASP A 205 -8.28 23.83 -1.38
CA ASP A 205 -8.99 23.68 -2.67
C ASP A 205 -8.58 24.74 -3.71
N LEU A 206 -8.13 25.90 -3.26
CA LEU A 206 -7.76 27.01 -4.15
C LEU A 206 -6.36 26.86 -4.70
N THR A 207 -5.41 26.48 -3.84
CA THR A 207 -3.97 26.50 -4.15
C THR A 207 -3.38 25.09 -4.41
N GLY A 208 -4.06 24.03 -3.96
CA GLY A 208 -3.59 22.65 -4.05
C GLY A 208 -2.46 22.31 -3.06
N PHE A 209 -1.98 23.26 -2.27
CA PHE A 209 -1.01 23.01 -1.20
C PHE A 209 -1.66 22.38 0.03
N TYR A 210 -0.86 21.91 0.98
CA TYR A 210 -1.42 21.46 2.24
C TYR A 210 -2.21 22.57 2.94
N ASN A 211 -3.37 22.22 3.47
CA ASN A 211 -4.14 23.13 4.31
C ASN A 211 -3.50 23.28 5.70
N ARG A 212 -3.96 24.25 6.47
CA ARG A 212 -3.43 24.56 7.80
C ARG A 212 -3.32 23.35 8.73
N ARG A 213 -4.36 22.50 8.76
CA ARG A 213 -4.37 21.31 9.63
C ARG A 213 -3.26 20.33 9.26
N THR A 214 -3.14 20.01 8.00
CA THR A 214 -2.11 19.08 7.49
C THR A 214 -0.72 19.67 7.63
N LEU A 215 -0.57 20.98 7.43
CA LEU A 215 0.70 21.68 7.59
C LEU A 215 1.22 21.63 9.02
N LEU A 216 0.36 21.79 10.04
CA LEU A 216 0.75 21.67 11.45
C LEU A 216 1.23 20.25 11.79
N VAL A 217 0.56 19.24 11.28
CA VAL A 217 1.00 17.84 11.43
C VAL A 217 2.36 17.63 10.75
N ALA A 218 2.53 18.13 9.52
CA ALA A 218 3.78 18.00 8.77
C ALA A 218 4.96 18.72 9.44
N MET A 219 4.73 19.84 10.12
CA MET A 219 5.73 20.56 10.92
C MET A 219 6.21 19.68 12.09
N GLU A 220 5.29 19.06 12.85
CA GLU A 220 5.64 18.19 13.97
C GLU A 220 6.37 16.93 13.50
N GLU A 221 5.94 16.30 12.41
CA GLU A 221 6.65 15.17 11.80
C GLU A 221 8.07 15.54 11.33
N ALA A 222 8.23 16.73 10.74
CA ALA A 222 9.55 17.21 10.30
C ALA A 222 10.47 17.43 11.48
N LYS A 223 9.96 17.98 12.60
CA LYS A 223 10.68 18.12 13.85
C LYS A 223 11.15 16.78 14.41
N GLN A 224 10.22 15.79 14.52
CA GLN A 224 10.56 14.46 15.04
C GLN A 224 11.67 13.78 14.23
N ARG A 225 11.64 13.93 12.91
CA ARG A 225 12.70 13.44 12.02
C ARG A 225 14.01 14.17 12.24
N ALA A 226 13.97 15.51 12.32
CA ALA A 226 15.17 16.32 12.57
C ALA A 226 15.85 15.94 13.89
N ASP A 227 15.07 15.68 14.96
CA ASP A 227 15.58 15.22 16.25
C ASP A 227 16.20 13.81 16.15
N ALA A 228 15.54 12.88 15.44
CA ALA A 228 15.98 11.49 15.31
C ALA A 228 17.30 11.35 14.53
N VAL A 229 17.47 12.12 13.45
CA VAL A 229 18.61 12.00 12.51
C VAL A 229 19.63 13.12 12.72
N ARG A 230 19.34 14.10 13.60
CA ARG A 230 20.14 15.32 13.85
C ARG A 230 20.40 16.14 12.59
N GLU A 231 19.41 16.24 11.73
CA GLU A 231 19.50 17.02 10.51
C GLU A 231 18.91 18.43 10.68
N PRO A 232 19.43 19.43 9.97
CA PRO A 232 18.91 20.80 10.06
C PRO A 232 17.49 20.86 9.45
N LEU A 233 16.63 21.61 10.14
CA LEU A 233 15.28 21.91 9.72
C LEU A 233 15.07 23.43 9.81
N SER A 234 14.47 24.05 8.78
CA SER A 234 14.12 25.47 8.79
C SER A 234 12.69 25.67 8.38
N LEU A 235 12.08 26.74 8.86
CA LEU A 235 10.73 27.17 8.47
C LEU A 235 10.80 28.55 7.82
N CYS A 236 10.05 28.73 6.72
CA CYS A 236 9.79 30.01 6.11
C CYS A 236 8.29 30.33 6.25
N VAL A 237 7.96 31.46 6.88
CA VAL A 237 6.61 32.02 6.92
C VAL A 237 6.53 33.10 5.85
N ILE A 238 5.56 32.99 4.96
CA ILE A 238 5.46 33.77 3.72
C ILE A 238 4.10 34.48 3.68
N ASP A 239 4.08 35.73 3.27
CA ASP A 239 2.84 36.49 3.12
C ASP A 239 2.87 37.28 1.82
N LEU A 240 1.74 37.29 1.10
CA LEU A 240 1.59 38.07 -0.12
C LEU A 240 1.39 39.54 0.25
N ASP A 241 2.32 40.39 -0.19
CA ASP A 241 2.29 41.80 0.12
C ASP A 241 1.07 42.49 -0.46
N LEU A 242 0.38 43.27 0.40
CA LEU A 242 -0.79 44.06 0.05
C LEU A 242 -1.95 43.28 -0.59
N PHE A 243 -2.05 41.99 -0.31
CA PHE A 243 -3.08 41.08 -0.90
C PHE A 243 -4.49 41.61 -0.67
N LYS A 244 -4.76 42.19 0.50
CA LYS A 244 -6.07 42.80 0.79
C LYS A 244 -6.45 43.87 -0.25
N ARG A 245 -5.51 44.65 -0.79
CA ARG A 245 -5.81 45.66 -1.83
C ARG A 245 -6.30 45.02 -3.12
N TYR A 246 -5.82 43.82 -3.48
CA TYR A 246 -6.34 43.10 -4.64
C TYR A 246 -7.81 42.73 -4.46
N ASN A 247 -8.22 42.32 -3.26
CA ASN A 247 -9.62 42.01 -2.95
C ASN A 247 -10.48 43.27 -2.86
N ASP A 248 -9.96 44.36 -2.25
CA ASP A 248 -10.72 45.57 -2.00
C ASP A 248 -10.91 46.42 -3.29
N GLU A 249 -9.91 46.42 -4.21
CA GLU A 249 -9.96 47.22 -5.45
C GLU A 249 -10.68 46.48 -6.60
N PHE A 250 -10.74 45.14 -6.58
CA PHE A 250 -11.34 44.37 -7.69
C PHE A 250 -12.47 43.47 -7.23
N ASP A 251 -12.18 42.27 -6.80
CA ASP A 251 -13.11 41.31 -6.19
C ASP A 251 -12.34 40.08 -5.65
N HIS A 252 -13.03 39.24 -4.94
CA HIS A 252 -12.46 37.98 -4.44
C HIS A 252 -12.01 37.00 -5.55
N LEU A 253 -12.62 37.09 -6.76
CA LEU A 253 -12.24 36.25 -7.89
C LEU A 253 -10.85 36.61 -8.42
N THR A 254 -10.52 37.91 -8.43
CA THR A 254 -9.19 38.39 -8.79
C THR A 254 -8.15 37.97 -7.75
N GLY A 255 -8.47 38.07 -6.44
CA GLY A 255 -7.61 37.56 -5.38
C GLY A 255 -7.35 36.06 -5.52
N ASP A 256 -8.37 35.26 -5.86
CA ASP A 256 -8.24 33.82 -6.13
C ASP A 256 -7.31 33.54 -7.33
N GLN A 257 -7.37 34.33 -8.39
CA GLN A 257 -6.46 34.20 -9.55
C GLN A 257 -5.00 34.49 -9.15
N VAL A 258 -4.77 35.50 -8.31
CA VAL A 258 -3.45 35.81 -7.75
C VAL A 258 -2.92 34.63 -6.92
N LEU A 259 -3.74 34.08 -6.04
CA LEU A 259 -3.35 32.93 -5.22
C LEU A 259 -3.04 31.69 -6.08
N ARG A 260 -3.81 31.44 -7.14
CA ARG A 260 -3.53 30.33 -8.08
C ARG A 260 -2.24 30.58 -8.88
N ALA A 261 -1.98 31.82 -9.30
CA ALA A 261 -0.75 32.17 -10.01
C ALA A 261 0.47 32.02 -9.09
N PHE A 262 0.37 32.51 -7.85
CA PHE A 262 1.38 32.31 -6.82
C PHE A 262 1.65 30.82 -6.61
N ALA A 263 0.62 30.01 -6.39
CA ALA A 263 0.75 28.59 -6.12
C ALA A 263 1.46 27.84 -7.26
N ARG A 264 1.11 28.11 -8.52
CA ARG A 264 1.78 27.54 -9.70
C ARG A 264 3.27 27.87 -9.72
N SER A 265 3.61 29.13 -9.51
CA SER A 265 5.01 29.58 -9.51
C SER A 265 5.83 28.97 -8.38
N VAL A 266 5.24 28.81 -7.18
CA VAL A 266 5.89 28.10 -6.06
C VAL A 266 6.15 26.66 -6.43
N GLN A 267 5.15 25.96 -6.98
CA GLN A 267 5.23 24.54 -7.31
C GLN A 267 6.34 24.19 -8.30
N GLU A 268 6.60 25.08 -9.28
CA GLU A 268 7.70 24.94 -10.25
C GLU A 268 9.10 25.01 -9.62
N GLY A 269 9.24 25.61 -8.44
CA GLY A 269 10.51 25.78 -7.75
C GLY A 269 10.67 25.02 -6.44
N LEU A 270 9.64 24.29 -6.01
CA LEU A 270 9.65 23.57 -4.77
C LEU A 270 10.49 22.29 -4.91
N ARG A 271 11.38 22.02 -3.96
CA ARG A 271 12.12 20.76 -3.91
C ARG A 271 11.20 19.61 -3.50
N SER A 272 11.49 18.40 -3.94
CA SER A 272 10.73 17.20 -3.57
C SER A 272 10.78 16.87 -2.07
N THR A 273 11.79 17.38 -1.37
CA THR A 273 11.97 17.21 0.08
C THR A 273 11.18 18.20 0.91
N ASP A 274 10.80 19.35 0.33
CA ASP A 274 10.16 20.43 1.03
C ASP A 274 8.64 20.24 1.09
N VAL A 275 8.04 20.77 2.13
CA VAL A 275 6.59 20.80 2.28
C VAL A 275 6.10 22.23 2.24
N PHE A 276 5.04 22.47 1.49
CA PHE A 276 4.44 23.78 1.37
C PHE A 276 2.95 23.73 1.71
N GLY A 277 2.46 24.68 2.48
CA GLY A 277 1.07 24.73 2.92
C GLY A 277 0.53 26.14 3.07
N ARG A 278 -0.79 26.28 2.93
CA ARG A 278 -1.52 27.52 3.18
C ARG A 278 -1.93 27.55 4.65
N TYR A 279 -1.42 28.55 5.38
CA TYR A 279 -1.69 28.70 6.80
C TYR A 279 -2.90 29.60 7.07
N GLY A 280 -3.08 30.64 6.27
CA GLY A 280 -4.16 31.61 6.35
C GLY A 280 -4.65 32.06 4.98
N GLY A 281 -5.37 33.15 4.90
CA GLY A 281 -5.91 33.70 3.65
C GLY A 281 -4.85 33.97 2.60
N GLU A 282 -3.79 34.67 2.98
CA GLU A 282 -2.67 35.09 2.15
C GLU A 282 -1.31 34.62 2.72
N GLU A 283 -1.37 33.82 3.79
CA GLU A 283 -0.21 33.33 4.52
C GLU A 283 0.10 31.89 4.15
N PHE A 284 1.37 31.60 3.93
CA PHE A 284 1.89 30.28 3.58
C PHE A 284 3.09 29.92 4.43
N VAL A 285 3.36 28.63 4.57
CA VAL A 285 4.54 28.12 5.27
C VAL A 285 5.24 27.08 4.41
N GLN A 286 6.56 27.22 4.31
CA GLN A 286 7.45 26.23 3.73
C GLN A 286 8.25 25.57 4.84
N ILE A 287 8.26 24.23 4.87
CA ILE A 287 9.07 23.40 5.74
C ILE A 287 10.29 22.94 4.92
N CYS A 288 11.45 23.51 5.20
CA CYS A 288 12.70 23.21 4.50
C CYS A 288 13.45 22.11 5.23
N ARG A 289 13.23 20.85 4.81
CA ARG A 289 13.90 19.68 5.39
C ARG A 289 15.37 19.65 4.98
N HIS A 290 16.24 19.08 5.83
CA HIS A 290 17.69 18.96 5.58
C HIS A 290 18.36 20.29 5.23
N THR A 291 17.82 21.40 5.73
CA THR A 291 18.21 22.74 5.27
C THR A 291 18.55 23.63 6.46
N THR A 292 19.76 24.19 6.45
CA THR A 292 20.23 25.18 7.42
C THR A 292 19.57 26.54 7.22
N LEU A 293 19.70 27.43 8.22
CA LEU A 293 19.20 28.81 8.11
C LEU A 293 19.69 29.51 6.84
N ALA A 294 21.00 29.44 6.54
CA ALA A 294 21.56 30.03 5.34
C ALA A 294 20.98 29.47 4.05
N GLY A 295 20.78 28.15 4.00
CA GLY A 295 20.13 27.49 2.87
C GLY A 295 18.68 27.92 2.70
N ALA A 296 17.93 28.01 3.80
CA ALA A 296 16.53 28.44 3.78
C ALA A 296 16.38 29.90 3.35
N ILE A 297 17.29 30.79 3.79
CA ILE A 297 17.33 32.18 3.33
C ILE A 297 17.57 32.25 1.81
N ALA A 298 18.52 31.48 1.29
CA ALA A 298 18.79 31.45 -0.15
C ALA A 298 17.59 30.91 -0.95
N ASP A 299 16.87 29.89 -0.43
CA ASP A 299 15.65 29.37 -1.06
C ASP A 299 14.51 30.40 -1.02
N ALA A 300 14.33 31.06 0.12
CA ALA A 300 13.35 32.14 0.29
C ALA A 300 13.60 33.33 -0.67
N GLU A 301 14.87 33.75 -0.85
CA GLU A 301 15.21 34.80 -1.80
C GLU A 301 14.96 34.39 -3.25
N ARG A 302 15.22 33.14 -3.62
CA ARG A 302 14.85 32.62 -4.95
C ARG A 302 13.34 32.65 -5.17
N LEU A 303 12.58 32.26 -4.16
CA LEU A 303 11.12 32.31 -4.19
C LEU A 303 10.64 33.77 -4.35
N ARG A 304 11.13 34.67 -3.50
CA ARG A 304 10.78 36.08 -3.55
C ARG A 304 11.06 36.71 -4.94
N ALA A 305 12.25 36.46 -5.48
CA ALA A 305 12.65 36.94 -6.80
C ALA A 305 11.75 36.41 -7.93
N ARG A 306 11.41 35.11 -7.86
CA ARG A 306 10.50 34.44 -8.80
C ARG A 306 9.11 35.07 -8.77
N ILE A 307 8.54 35.28 -7.58
CA ILE A 307 7.21 35.91 -7.43
C ILE A 307 7.25 37.35 -7.94
N GLY A 308 8.29 38.11 -7.62
CA GLY A 308 8.45 39.48 -8.13
C GLY A 308 8.63 39.61 -9.64
N ALA A 309 9.02 38.52 -10.32
CA ALA A 309 9.12 38.44 -11.79
C ALA A 309 7.83 37.89 -12.45
N LEU A 310 6.83 37.48 -11.67
CA LEU A 310 5.60 36.94 -12.19
C LEU A 310 4.80 38.01 -12.92
N ASP A 311 4.46 37.70 -14.17
CA ASP A 311 3.53 38.53 -14.94
C ASP A 311 2.11 38.02 -14.69
N VAL A 312 1.48 38.52 -13.65
CA VAL A 312 0.07 38.23 -13.38
C VAL A 312 -0.71 39.32 -14.15
N PRO A 313 -1.74 38.98 -14.95
CA PRO A 313 -2.57 39.92 -15.67
C PRO A 313 -3.45 40.68 -14.67
N LEU A 314 -2.79 41.60 -13.94
CA LEU A 314 -3.42 42.48 -12.95
C LEU A 314 -3.56 43.87 -13.54
N PRO A 315 -4.60 44.62 -13.15
CA PRO A 315 -4.71 46.00 -13.50
C PRO A 315 -3.46 46.79 -13.04
N ARG A 316 -2.99 47.70 -13.90
CA ARG A 316 -1.73 48.43 -13.70
C ARG A 316 -1.67 49.32 -12.44
N SER A 317 -2.80 49.52 -11.76
CA SER A 317 -2.93 50.36 -10.55
C SER A 317 -2.28 49.77 -9.30
N ILE A 318 -2.09 48.44 -9.20
CA ILE A 318 -1.61 47.78 -7.97
C ILE A 318 -0.10 47.47 -8.00
N GLY A 319 0.51 47.42 -9.16
CA GLY A 319 1.92 47.09 -9.31
C GLY A 319 2.18 45.58 -9.36
N LYS A 320 3.45 45.18 -9.13
CA LYS A 320 3.88 43.78 -9.19
C LYS A 320 3.52 43.03 -7.91
N LEU A 321 3.15 41.76 -8.05
CA LEU A 321 2.99 40.88 -6.92
C LEU A 321 4.33 40.66 -6.21
N THR A 322 4.39 40.87 -4.90
CA THR A 322 5.58 40.62 -4.09
C THR A 322 5.22 39.83 -2.84
N VAL A 323 6.23 39.27 -2.20
CA VAL A 323 6.09 38.53 -0.96
C VAL A 323 7.10 38.99 0.07
N SER A 324 6.67 39.01 1.33
CA SER A 324 7.54 39.16 2.48
C SER A 324 7.73 37.77 3.10
N ILE A 325 8.95 37.43 3.54
CA ILE A 325 9.29 36.13 4.04
C ILE A 325 10.09 36.25 5.34
N GLY A 326 9.67 35.52 6.37
CA GLY A 326 10.42 35.37 7.61
C GLY A 326 10.98 33.94 7.71
N VAL A 327 12.24 33.80 8.09
CA VAL A 327 12.96 32.52 8.14
C VAL A 327 13.51 32.26 9.55
N ALA A 328 13.30 31.05 10.06
CA ALA A 328 13.91 30.58 11.30
C ALA A 328 14.36 29.12 11.19
N GLN A 329 15.46 28.80 11.86
CA GLN A 329 15.96 27.42 11.96
C GLN A 329 15.49 26.78 13.26
N TYR A 330 15.04 25.53 13.17
CA TYR A 330 14.70 24.70 14.32
C TYR A 330 15.93 24.43 15.19
N LYS A 331 15.79 24.59 16.50
CA LYS A 331 16.82 24.29 17.49
C LYS A 331 16.45 22.98 18.19
N PRO A 332 17.36 21.99 18.22
CA PRO A 332 17.08 20.72 18.87
C PRO A 332 16.51 20.87 20.28
N GLY A 333 15.41 20.17 20.56
CA GLY A 333 14.75 20.17 21.87
C GLY A 333 13.70 21.27 22.10
N GLU A 334 13.52 22.24 21.18
CA GLU A 334 12.41 23.19 21.27
C GLU A 334 11.10 22.64 20.71
N GLN A 335 9.98 23.31 20.97
CA GLN A 335 8.74 22.99 20.29
C GLN A 335 8.76 23.64 18.90
N ILE A 336 8.20 22.96 17.89
CA ILE A 336 8.19 23.48 16.51
C ILE A 336 7.45 24.81 16.40
N ILE A 337 6.49 25.06 17.28
CA ILE A 337 5.75 26.30 17.35
C ILE A 337 6.62 27.47 17.78
N ASP A 338 7.70 27.25 18.55
CA ASP A 338 8.65 28.29 18.91
C ASP A 338 9.50 28.71 17.70
N THR A 339 9.88 27.74 16.85
CA THR A 339 10.51 28.02 15.56
C THR A 339 9.59 28.84 14.64
N PHE A 340 8.32 28.41 14.56
CA PHE A 340 7.31 29.15 13.78
C PHE A 340 7.15 30.58 14.27
N ALA A 341 7.07 30.80 15.58
CA ALA A 341 6.94 32.13 16.16
C ALA A 341 8.15 33.05 15.82
N ARG A 342 9.38 32.50 15.80
CA ARG A 342 10.58 33.27 15.37
C ARG A 342 10.55 33.62 13.88
N ALA A 343 10.05 32.70 13.05
CA ALA A 343 9.88 32.98 11.62
C ALA A 343 8.78 34.05 11.39
N ASP A 344 7.67 33.97 12.12
CA ASP A 344 6.59 34.97 12.06
C ASP A 344 7.05 36.36 12.51
N GLU A 345 7.84 36.43 13.59
CA GLU A 345 8.45 37.69 14.01
C GLU A 345 9.43 38.28 12.95
N ALA A 346 10.16 37.42 12.26
CA ALA A 346 11.00 37.80 11.16
C ALA A 346 10.15 38.33 9.97
N LEU A 347 9.06 37.68 9.63
CA LEU A 347 8.10 38.14 8.63
C LEU A 347 7.52 39.51 8.98
N TYR A 348 7.16 39.73 10.23
CA TYR A 348 6.69 41.03 10.70
C TYR A 348 7.73 42.14 10.49
N ARG A 349 9.03 41.84 10.77
CA ARG A 349 10.13 42.79 10.46
C ARG A 349 10.28 43.06 8.95
N ALA A 350 10.11 42.02 8.12
CA ALA A 350 10.14 42.19 6.66
C ALA A 350 9.05 43.16 6.18
N LYS A 351 7.83 43.01 6.72
CA LYS A 351 6.70 43.90 6.40
C LYS A 351 6.96 45.35 6.88
N GLN A 352 7.51 45.53 8.09
CA GLN A 352 7.84 46.89 8.60
C GLN A 352 8.96 47.59 7.83
N ARG A 353 9.96 46.85 7.36
CA ARG A 353 11.13 47.41 6.66
C ARG A 353 10.86 47.71 5.17
N GLY A 354 9.63 47.65 4.74
CA GLY A 354 9.22 48.07 3.38
C GLY A 354 8.81 46.92 2.46
N ARG A 355 8.53 45.70 3.02
CA ARG A 355 8.04 44.54 2.28
C ARG A 355 9.01 44.01 1.21
N ASN A 356 8.56 43.05 0.38
CA ASN A 356 9.33 42.45 -0.73
C ASN A 356 10.75 42.07 -0.32
N ARG A 357 10.90 41.36 0.80
CA ARG A 357 12.20 40.95 1.33
C ARG A 357 12.12 39.69 2.20
N VAL A 358 13.28 39.12 2.40
CA VAL A 358 13.49 38.03 3.34
C VAL A 358 14.16 38.57 4.60
N GLU A 359 13.64 38.26 5.76
CA GLU A 359 14.26 38.52 7.06
C GLU A 359 14.43 37.17 7.79
N CYS A 360 15.52 37.03 8.53
CA CYS A 360 15.75 35.84 9.34
C CYS A 360 15.52 36.12 10.83
N GLU A 361 15.42 35.07 11.63
CA GLU A 361 15.35 35.19 13.08
C GLU A 361 16.48 36.06 13.63
N ALA A 362 16.15 36.86 14.64
CA ALA A 362 17.16 37.69 15.28
C ALA A 362 18.21 36.86 16.01
N PRO A 363 19.50 37.29 16.06
CA PRO A 363 20.48 36.68 16.94
C PRO A 363 19.97 36.65 18.39
N ALA A 364 20.29 35.62 19.14
CA ALA A 364 19.75 35.31 20.49
C ALA A 364 19.92 36.38 21.57
N THR A 365 20.28 37.61 21.24
CA THR A 365 20.70 38.66 22.20
C THR A 365 19.65 39.74 22.49
N LEU A 366 18.42 39.68 21.92
CA LEU A 366 17.36 40.65 22.20
C LEU A 366 16.24 40.07 23.06
N PRO A 367 15.77 40.80 24.10
CA PRO A 367 14.70 40.30 24.99
C PRO A 367 13.36 40.20 24.19
N ARG A 368 12.66 39.10 24.45
CA ARG A 368 11.36 38.75 23.89
C ARG A 368 10.34 39.87 24.18
N ARG A 369 9.74 40.50 23.15
CA ARG A 369 8.51 41.24 23.35
C ARG A 369 7.35 40.23 23.37
N GLU A 370 6.63 40.18 24.48
CA GLU A 370 5.41 39.35 24.64
C GLU A 370 4.35 39.80 23.62
N GLY A 371 4.19 39.00 22.56
CA GLY A 371 3.24 39.25 21.50
C GLY A 371 1.89 38.59 21.77
N ARG A 372 0.82 39.37 21.66
CA ARG A 372 -0.60 39.06 21.95
C ARG A 372 -1.22 37.89 21.18
N GLN A 373 -0.58 37.26 20.21
CA GLN A 373 -1.19 36.23 19.35
C GLN A 373 -0.93 34.76 19.74
N ALA A 374 0.00 34.49 20.65
CA ALA A 374 0.25 33.11 21.13
C ALA A 374 -0.94 32.50 21.91
N VAL A 375 -1.89 33.34 22.36
CA VAL A 375 -3.06 32.92 23.14
C VAL A 375 -4.14 32.31 22.27
N GLU A 376 -4.27 32.71 21.01
CA GLU A 376 -5.31 32.19 20.10
C GLU A 376 -5.02 30.80 19.54
N ILE A 377 -3.74 30.48 19.36
CA ILE A 377 -3.27 29.16 18.87
C ILE A 377 -3.55 28.04 19.89
N LYS A 378 -3.41 28.35 21.19
CA LYS A 378 -3.72 27.37 22.26
C LYS A 378 -5.22 27.07 22.40
N ARG A 379 -6.11 27.98 22.03
CA ARG A 379 -7.57 27.77 22.10
C ARG A 379 -8.15 26.97 20.92
N SER A 380 -7.51 27.03 19.75
CA SER A 380 -7.97 26.33 18.55
C SER A 380 -7.48 24.86 18.47
N ALA A 381 -6.50 24.47 19.28
CA ALA A 381 -6.00 23.08 19.34
C ALA A 381 -6.73 22.23 20.40
N ALA A 382 -7.59 22.84 21.21
CA ALA A 382 -8.35 22.19 22.29
C ALA A 382 -9.86 22.10 22.00
N SER A 383 -10.32 22.50 20.81
CA SER A 383 -11.67 22.32 20.27
C SER A 383 -11.59 21.62 18.92
#